data_a6dfafa9d425b27ecd2bfbd3fb5e6e99
#
_entry.id   a6dfafa9d425b27ecd2bfbd3fb5e6e99
#
_cell.length_a   1.000
_cell.length_b   1.000
_cell.length_c   1.000
_cell.angle_alpha   90.00
_cell.angle_beta   90.00
_cell.angle_gamma   90.00
#
_symmetry.space_group_name_H-M   'P 1'
#
loop_
_entity.id
_entity.type
_entity.pdbx_description
1 polymer ?
#
loop_
_entity_poly.entity_id
_entity_poly.type
_entity_poly.pdbx_seq_one_letter_code
_entity_poly.pdbx_strand_id
1 'polypeptide(L)'
;MTTLSVFLDVPLAQKLEGSLLKTYKQDSCPKKIFLAFRVCQTSKGQPWVSSVVPKMRLQIAQDPSLNYEYLPVNGMRSFTEASLKLLFGKHNQVIVENRVGGVHTVGDNGAFQLGAQFLKIWRKDSQTVFIMSSKKEPYGLVFQDMGFTVREYSFWDSKQLCMDANVLLKQAPHDSIFVIGNICDCNLTQSQWATLMASLKNKRIFLFFDISSQGLSTGDLEKDTGFLQYFVSQGFEFFCSQSLSKTFGIYDEGVGILVVVALNNELLLCVLSQLMKLTQALWLNPPITGARIITSILCNPALQEEWKQSLKGLVENIMLIKEKVKEKLRLLGTPGSWDHITDQNGSHSYLGLNIQQVEYLVRKKHIYLPKNSRINFTCINAHNIDYITQSINEAVLSTKGLD
;
A
#
# COMPACT_ATOMS: atom_id res chain seq x y z
N MET A 1 -20.38 -21.60 -44.97
CA MET A 1 -19.88 -22.11 -43.65
C MET A 1 -19.69 -20.91 -42.76
N THR A 2 -20.54 -20.72 -41.75
CA THR A 2 -20.37 -19.69 -40.72
C THR A 2 -19.19 -20.13 -39.88
N THR A 3 -18.07 -19.41 -39.96
CA THR A 3 -16.90 -19.64 -39.09
C THR A 3 -17.33 -19.35 -37.64
N LEU A 4 -17.43 -20.41 -36.80
CA LEU A 4 -17.64 -20.27 -35.37
C LEU A 4 -16.42 -19.52 -34.81
N SER A 5 -16.67 -18.47 -34.02
CA SER A 5 -15.60 -17.73 -33.31
C SER A 5 -14.85 -18.65 -32.38
N VAL A 6 -13.52 -18.59 -32.40
CA VAL A 6 -12.66 -19.30 -31.39
C VAL A 6 -12.78 -18.73 -29.97
N PHE A 7 -13.45 -17.59 -29.84
CA PHE A 7 -13.70 -16.92 -28.55
C PHE A 7 -15.15 -17.09 -28.05
N LEU A 8 -15.94 -18.00 -28.64
CA LEU A 8 -17.35 -18.15 -28.35
C LEU A 8 -17.66 -18.38 -26.86
N ASP A 9 -16.80 -19.16 -26.20
CA ASP A 9 -16.96 -19.56 -24.79
C ASP A 9 -16.27 -18.63 -23.78
N VAL A 10 -15.68 -17.50 -24.24
CA VAL A 10 -15.03 -16.54 -23.34
C VAL A 10 -16.10 -15.72 -22.63
N PRO A 11 -16.26 -15.89 -21.28
CA PRO A 11 -17.26 -15.15 -20.53
C PRO A 11 -16.83 -13.68 -20.38
N LEU A 12 -17.81 -12.80 -20.27
CA LEU A 12 -17.55 -11.42 -19.90
C LEU A 12 -17.03 -11.37 -18.46
N ALA A 13 -15.82 -10.82 -18.29
CA ALA A 13 -15.26 -10.63 -16.96
C ALA A 13 -16.17 -9.74 -16.10
N GLN A 14 -16.34 -10.11 -14.82
CA GLN A 14 -17.02 -9.23 -13.88
C GLN A 14 -16.21 -7.92 -13.79
N LYS A 15 -16.90 -6.78 -13.88
CA LYS A 15 -16.25 -5.48 -13.86
C LYS A 15 -15.52 -5.29 -12.54
N LEU A 16 -14.18 -5.20 -12.61
CA LEU A 16 -13.29 -4.96 -11.47
C LEU A 16 -13.40 -3.52 -10.93
N GLU A 17 -13.92 -2.58 -11.72
CA GLU A 17 -14.21 -1.23 -11.20
C GLU A 17 -15.26 -1.36 -10.11
N GLY A 18 -14.85 -1.09 -8.88
CA GLY A 18 -15.71 -1.14 -7.71
C GLY A 18 -17.02 -0.40 -7.98
N SER A 19 -18.14 -1.02 -7.68
CA SER A 19 -19.49 -0.48 -7.89
C SER A 19 -19.63 0.96 -7.35
N LEU A 20 -18.87 1.31 -6.31
CA LEU A 20 -18.86 2.62 -5.65
C LEU A 20 -18.40 3.76 -6.59
N LEU A 21 -17.28 3.60 -7.29
CA LEU A 21 -16.76 4.63 -8.20
C LEU A 21 -17.68 4.80 -9.41
N LYS A 22 -18.24 3.71 -9.92
CA LYS A 22 -19.21 3.75 -11.00
C LYS A 22 -20.49 4.50 -10.57
N THR A 23 -21.01 4.20 -9.40
CA THR A 23 -22.19 4.89 -8.84
C THR A 23 -21.90 6.38 -8.65
N TYR A 24 -20.73 6.74 -8.10
CA TYR A 24 -20.30 8.13 -7.98
C TYR A 24 -20.24 8.84 -9.34
N LYS A 25 -19.65 8.22 -10.37
CA LYS A 25 -19.55 8.83 -11.71
C LYS A 25 -20.93 9.06 -12.35
N GLN A 26 -21.86 8.15 -12.11
CA GLN A 26 -23.25 8.21 -12.65
C GLN A 26 -24.18 9.16 -11.89
N ASP A 27 -23.81 9.54 -10.68
CA ASP A 27 -24.60 10.46 -9.89
C ASP A 27 -24.52 11.88 -10.48
N SER A 28 -25.65 12.52 -10.72
CA SER A 28 -25.77 13.89 -11.25
C SER A 28 -25.76 14.95 -10.16
N CYS A 29 -25.71 14.58 -8.88
CA CYS A 29 -25.71 15.52 -7.78
C CYS A 29 -24.46 16.45 -7.82
N PRO A 30 -24.62 17.78 -7.86
CA PRO A 30 -23.47 18.70 -7.93
C PRO A 30 -22.64 18.73 -6.63
N LYS A 31 -23.21 18.26 -5.51
CA LYS A 31 -22.55 18.20 -4.19
C LYS A 31 -21.95 16.84 -3.89
N LYS A 32 -21.92 15.91 -4.87
CA LYS A 32 -21.36 14.58 -4.66
C LYS A 32 -19.88 14.63 -4.30
N ILE A 33 -19.48 13.78 -3.33
CA ILE A 33 -18.11 13.69 -2.82
C ILE A 33 -17.67 12.24 -2.87
N PHE A 34 -16.42 11.98 -3.29
CA PHE A 34 -15.82 10.64 -3.28
C PHE A 34 -14.64 10.62 -2.31
N LEU A 35 -14.74 9.83 -1.25
CA LEU A 35 -13.74 9.74 -0.18
C LEU A 35 -12.83 8.49 -0.28
N ALA A 36 -12.93 7.75 -1.38
CA ALA A 36 -12.20 6.49 -1.56
C ALA A 36 -11.15 6.53 -2.68
N PHE A 37 -10.65 7.71 -3.05
CA PHE A 37 -9.55 7.80 -4.02
C PHE A 37 -8.29 7.11 -3.48
N ARG A 38 -7.61 6.35 -4.35
CA ARG A 38 -6.41 5.59 -3.98
C ARG A 38 -5.15 6.44 -3.85
N VAL A 39 -5.12 7.60 -4.50
CA VAL A 39 -3.98 8.53 -4.52
C VAL A 39 -4.17 9.64 -3.50
N CYS A 40 -3.09 10.12 -2.90
CA CYS A 40 -3.13 11.34 -2.10
C CYS A 40 -3.50 12.52 -2.98
N GLN A 41 -4.33 13.41 -2.46
CA GLN A 41 -4.81 14.59 -3.18
C GLN A 41 -4.30 15.88 -2.56
N THR A 42 -4.11 16.90 -3.39
CA THR A 42 -3.88 18.27 -2.96
C THR A 42 -5.20 18.92 -2.50
N SER A 43 -5.12 20.07 -1.84
CA SER A 43 -6.30 20.86 -1.47
C SER A 43 -7.20 21.25 -2.66
N LYS A 44 -6.67 21.18 -3.88
CA LYS A 44 -7.42 21.44 -5.13
C LYS A 44 -8.03 20.16 -5.74
N GLY A 45 -7.96 19.02 -5.06
CA GLY A 45 -8.49 17.74 -5.55
C GLY A 45 -7.68 17.11 -6.70
N GLN A 46 -6.44 17.51 -6.88
CA GLN A 46 -5.52 16.92 -7.87
C GLN A 46 -4.61 15.91 -7.19
N PRO A 47 -4.13 14.86 -7.89
CA PRO A 47 -3.12 13.96 -7.35
C PRO A 47 -1.91 14.73 -6.84
N TRP A 48 -1.48 14.41 -5.62
CA TRP A 48 -0.27 14.99 -5.04
C TRP A 48 0.97 14.44 -5.76
N VAL A 49 1.92 15.30 -6.03
CA VAL A 49 3.25 14.96 -6.57
C VAL A 49 4.30 15.74 -5.78
N SER A 50 5.44 15.10 -5.49
CA SER A 50 6.57 15.80 -4.85
C SER A 50 7.12 16.88 -5.78
N SER A 51 7.46 18.05 -5.22
CA SER A 51 7.95 19.25 -5.94
C SER A 51 9.20 18.97 -6.79
N VAL A 52 10.02 18.00 -6.39
CA VAL A 52 11.27 17.63 -7.10
C VAL A 52 11.01 16.80 -8.35
N VAL A 53 9.88 16.10 -8.44
CA VAL A 53 9.57 15.19 -9.56
C VAL A 53 9.43 15.92 -10.89
N PRO A 54 8.64 17.00 -11.03
CA PRO A 54 8.55 17.73 -12.29
C PRO A 54 9.90 18.31 -12.75
N LYS A 55 10.72 18.79 -11.83
CA LYS A 55 12.08 19.29 -12.11
C LYS A 55 12.95 18.20 -12.73
N MET A 56 12.96 17.01 -12.11
CA MET A 56 13.77 15.89 -12.59
C MET A 56 13.23 15.30 -13.89
N ARG A 57 11.90 15.25 -14.08
CA ARG A 57 11.30 14.80 -15.34
C ARG A 57 11.75 15.67 -16.52
N LEU A 58 11.74 16.99 -16.33
CA LEU A 58 12.22 17.93 -17.34
C LEU A 58 13.72 17.76 -17.62
N GLN A 59 14.54 17.67 -16.58
CA GLN A 59 15.99 17.48 -16.71
C GLN A 59 16.33 16.19 -17.47
N ILE A 60 15.69 15.08 -17.13
CA ILE A 60 15.88 13.79 -17.80
C ILE A 60 15.43 13.88 -19.28
N ALA A 61 14.32 14.54 -19.58
CA ALA A 61 13.84 14.68 -20.95
C ALA A 61 14.79 15.49 -21.84
N GLN A 62 15.61 16.35 -21.25
CA GLN A 62 16.61 17.20 -21.95
C GLN A 62 18.04 16.60 -21.95
N ASP A 63 18.24 15.46 -21.32
CA ASP A 63 19.57 14.85 -21.20
C ASP A 63 19.98 14.15 -22.53
N PRO A 64 20.95 14.67 -23.26
CA PRO A 64 21.39 14.09 -24.54
C PRO A 64 22.19 12.79 -24.37
N SER A 65 22.61 12.48 -23.14
CA SER A 65 23.40 11.27 -22.83
C SER A 65 22.52 10.04 -22.56
N LEU A 66 21.20 10.17 -22.61
CA LEU A 66 20.29 9.05 -22.36
C LEU A 66 20.50 7.92 -23.36
N ASN A 67 20.79 6.73 -22.83
CA ASN A 67 20.83 5.51 -23.60
C ASN A 67 19.43 4.85 -23.61
N TYR A 68 18.94 4.47 -24.78
CA TYR A 68 17.64 3.82 -25.00
C TYR A 68 17.76 2.29 -25.14
N GLU A 69 18.93 1.71 -24.81
CA GLU A 69 19.15 0.26 -24.81
C GLU A 69 18.34 -0.43 -23.69
N TYR A 70 18.05 -1.69 -23.90
CA TYR A 70 17.38 -2.53 -22.90
C TYR A 70 18.15 -2.58 -21.59
N LEU A 71 17.42 -2.58 -20.48
CA LEU A 71 17.99 -2.82 -19.16
C LEU A 71 18.40 -4.30 -18.99
N PRO A 72 19.32 -4.59 -18.07
CA PRO A 72 19.44 -5.95 -17.52
C PRO A 72 18.09 -6.45 -16.98
N VAL A 73 17.86 -7.75 -17.01
CA VAL A 73 16.60 -8.38 -16.60
C VAL A 73 16.18 -8.03 -15.17
N ASN A 74 17.13 -7.85 -14.27
CA ASN A 74 16.87 -7.41 -12.88
C ASN A 74 16.61 -5.90 -12.76
N GLY A 75 16.65 -5.16 -13.87
CA GLY A 75 16.37 -3.73 -13.94
C GLY A 75 17.59 -2.84 -13.72
N MET A 76 17.32 -1.61 -13.35
CA MET A 76 18.37 -0.58 -13.15
C MET A 76 19.06 -0.77 -11.81
N ARG A 77 20.36 -1.12 -11.83
CA ARG A 77 21.15 -1.42 -10.62
C ARG A 77 21.16 -0.27 -9.61
N SER A 78 21.40 0.95 -10.08
CA SER A 78 21.43 2.14 -9.21
C SER A 78 20.08 2.40 -8.54
N PHE A 79 18.96 2.12 -9.22
CA PHE A 79 17.62 2.17 -8.65
C PHE A 79 17.44 1.13 -7.54
N THR A 80 17.84 -0.12 -7.79
CA THR A 80 17.75 -1.20 -6.79
C THR A 80 18.58 -0.85 -5.55
N GLU A 81 19.84 -0.43 -5.72
CA GLU A 81 20.70 -0.05 -4.59
C GLU A 81 20.13 1.13 -3.78
N ALA A 82 19.62 2.17 -4.47
CA ALA A 82 19.00 3.32 -3.80
C ALA A 82 17.74 2.92 -3.03
N SER A 83 16.91 2.05 -3.61
CA SER A 83 15.68 1.54 -2.98
C SER A 83 15.97 0.69 -1.74
N LEU A 84 16.99 -0.19 -1.78
CA LEU A 84 17.40 -0.99 -0.63
C LEU A 84 17.94 -0.11 0.51
N LYS A 85 18.75 0.90 0.17
CA LYS A 85 19.26 1.88 1.15
C LYS A 85 18.14 2.71 1.78
N LEU A 86 17.12 3.04 0.99
CA LEU A 86 15.94 3.75 1.47
C LEU A 86 15.13 2.89 2.46
N LEU A 87 15.00 1.59 2.17
CA LEU A 87 14.19 0.67 2.94
C LEU A 87 14.85 0.26 4.27
N PHE A 88 16.14 -0.05 4.25
CA PHE A 88 16.85 -0.60 5.41
C PHE A 88 17.83 0.37 6.09
N GLY A 89 18.14 1.48 5.45
CA GLY A 89 19.24 2.34 5.88
C GLY A 89 20.62 1.86 5.38
N LYS A 90 21.52 2.79 5.11
CA LYS A 90 22.81 2.53 4.47
C LYS A 90 23.73 1.56 5.23
N HIS A 91 23.64 1.54 6.55
CA HIS A 91 24.53 0.77 7.44
C HIS A 91 23.84 -0.45 8.05
N ASN A 92 22.67 -0.84 7.55
CA ASN A 92 21.97 -2.00 8.06
C ASN A 92 22.78 -3.29 7.79
N GLN A 93 22.75 -4.19 8.77
CA GLN A 93 23.50 -5.45 8.74
C GLN A 93 23.17 -6.29 7.50
N VAL A 94 21.91 -6.34 7.04
CA VAL A 94 21.53 -7.13 5.84
C VAL A 94 22.18 -6.62 4.56
N ILE A 95 22.44 -5.29 4.48
CA ILE A 95 23.14 -4.68 3.35
C ILE A 95 24.64 -5.00 3.43
N VAL A 96 25.24 -4.84 4.61
CA VAL A 96 26.68 -5.11 4.85
C VAL A 96 27.00 -6.58 4.61
N GLU A 97 26.15 -7.49 5.04
CA GLU A 97 26.29 -8.95 4.87
C GLU A 97 25.85 -9.46 3.50
N ASN A 98 25.40 -8.58 2.61
CA ASN A 98 24.86 -8.94 1.30
C ASN A 98 23.76 -10.02 1.38
N ARG A 99 22.85 -9.90 2.35
CA ARG A 99 21.69 -10.79 2.55
C ARG A 99 20.40 -10.22 2.00
N VAL A 100 20.43 -9.03 1.42
CA VAL A 100 19.29 -8.38 0.79
C VAL A 100 19.60 -8.01 -0.64
N GLY A 101 18.63 -8.23 -1.51
CA GLY A 101 18.69 -7.86 -2.92
C GLY A 101 17.30 -7.56 -3.45
N GLY A 102 17.20 -7.17 -4.71
CA GLY A 102 15.91 -6.85 -5.28
C GLY A 102 15.89 -6.94 -6.80
N VAL A 103 14.70 -7.03 -7.34
CA VAL A 103 14.40 -7.00 -8.77
C VAL A 103 13.45 -5.82 -9.04
N HIS A 104 13.85 -4.93 -9.93
CA HIS A 104 13.01 -3.83 -10.39
C HIS A 104 11.77 -4.39 -11.13
N THR A 105 10.58 -3.94 -10.78
CA THR A 105 9.31 -4.48 -11.26
C THR A 105 8.39 -3.40 -11.84
N VAL A 106 7.36 -3.83 -12.57
CA VAL A 106 6.29 -2.97 -13.06
C VAL A 106 5.35 -2.64 -11.91
N GLY A 107 5.75 -1.68 -11.09
CA GLY A 107 5.04 -1.27 -9.87
C GLY A 107 5.01 -2.34 -8.78
N ASP A 108 4.24 -2.07 -7.75
CA ASP A 108 3.97 -3.00 -6.64
C ASP A 108 3.18 -4.25 -7.09
N ASN A 109 2.25 -4.09 -8.03
CA ASN A 109 1.50 -5.22 -8.59
C ASN A 109 2.42 -6.21 -9.30
N GLY A 110 3.42 -5.72 -10.06
CA GLY A 110 4.45 -6.56 -10.67
C GLY A 110 5.32 -7.28 -9.63
N ALA A 111 5.62 -6.63 -8.50
CA ALA A 111 6.34 -7.27 -7.40
C ALA A 111 5.53 -8.42 -6.78
N PHE A 112 4.22 -8.22 -6.57
CA PHE A 112 3.34 -9.30 -6.08
C PHE A 112 3.20 -10.42 -7.09
N GLN A 113 3.07 -10.11 -8.38
CA GLN A 113 3.01 -11.09 -9.47
C GLN A 113 4.26 -11.97 -9.50
N LEU A 114 5.43 -11.35 -9.47
CA LEU A 114 6.72 -12.03 -9.50
C LEU A 114 6.93 -12.90 -8.24
N GLY A 115 6.64 -12.33 -7.06
CA GLY A 115 6.74 -13.03 -5.80
C GLY A 115 5.76 -14.19 -5.66
N ALA A 116 4.51 -14.01 -6.07
CA ALA A 116 3.49 -15.07 -6.04
C ALA A 116 3.88 -16.24 -6.94
N GLN A 117 4.38 -15.95 -8.16
CA GLN A 117 4.85 -17.00 -9.08
C GLN A 117 6.04 -17.75 -8.53
N PHE A 118 7.02 -17.07 -7.91
CA PHE A 118 8.14 -17.72 -7.23
C PHE A 118 7.65 -18.62 -6.10
N LEU A 119 6.77 -18.13 -5.23
CA LEU A 119 6.24 -18.90 -4.10
C LEU A 119 5.44 -20.11 -4.55
N LYS A 120 4.70 -20.02 -5.65
CA LYS A 120 3.96 -21.16 -6.22
C LYS A 120 4.88 -22.30 -6.68
N ILE A 121 6.04 -21.94 -7.21
CA ILE A 121 7.02 -22.93 -7.70
C ILE A 121 7.81 -23.56 -6.56
N TRP A 122 8.26 -22.73 -5.59
CA TRP A 122 9.28 -23.13 -4.61
C TRP A 122 8.73 -23.38 -3.20
N ARG A 123 7.50 -22.95 -2.88
CA ARG A 123 6.82 -23.21 -1.60
C ARG A 123 5.53 -23.99 -1.81
N LYS A 124 5.66 -25.21 -2.34
CA LYS A 124 4.53 -26.07 -2.74
C LYS A 124 3.58 -26.41 -1.59
N ASP A 125 4.07 -26.45 -0.35
CA ASP A 125 3.27 -26.70 0.85
C ASP A 125 2.39 -25.50 1.24
N SER A 126 2.73 -24.30 0.77
CA SER A 126 1.98 -23.07 1.04
C SER A 126 0.86 -22.88 0.03
N GLN A 127 -0.36 -23.26 0.39
CA GLN A 127 -1.54 -23.13 -0.49
C GLN A 127 -2.47 -21.97 -0.10
N THR A 128 -2.33 -21.44 1.12
CA THR A 128 -3.20 -20.38 1.64
C THR A 128 -2.43 -19.07 1.80
N VAL A 129 -3.00 -18.01 1.25
CA VAL A 129 -2.49 -16.64 1.37
C VAL A 129 -3.48 -15.81 2.17
N PHE A 130 -3.00 -15.18 3.23
CA PHE A 130 -3.76 -14.19 3.99
C PHE A 130 -3.42 -12.80 3.51
N ILE A 131 -4.43 -12.02 3.18
CA ILE A 131 -4.27 -10.66 2.67
C ILE A 131 -5.21 -9.69 3.40
N MET A 132 -4.76 -8.47 3.65
CA MET A 132 -5.61 -7.45 4.24
C MET A 132 -6.82 -7.16 3.35
N SER A 133 -8.01 -7.09 3.94
CA SER A 133 -9.27 -6.83 3.20
C SER A 133 -9.21 -5.56 2.36
N SER A 134 -8.49 -4.54 2.81
CA SER A 134 -8.27 -3.29 2.06
C SER A 134 -7.33 -3.44 0.84
N LYS A 135 -6.67 -4.58 0.71
CA LYS A 135 -5.68 -4.91 -0.33
C LYS A 135 -6.09 -6.12 -1.17
N LYS A 136 -7.29 -6.65 -0.98
CA LYS A 136 -7.81 -7.78 -1.75
C LYS A 136 -7.72 -7.50 -3.26
N GLU A 137 -8.04 -6.31 -3.65
CA GLU A 137 -7.84 -5.84 -5.02
C GLU A 137 -6.74 -4.77 -5.05
N PRO A 138 -5.74 -4.93 -5.93
CA PRO A 138 -5.57 -5.99 -6.94
C PRO A 138 -4.81 -7.23 -6.46
N TYR A 139 -4.14 -7.21 -5.30
CA TYR A 139 -3.16 -8.24 -4.92
C TYR A 139 -3.77 -9.62 -4.68
N GLY A 140 -4.96 -9.68 -4.09
CA GLY A 140 -5.66 -10.96 -3.89
C GLY A 140 -5.93 -11.68 -5.21
N LEU A 141 -6.26 -10.94 -6.27
CA LEU A 141 -6.45 -11.49 -7.61
C LEU A 141 -5.18 -12.15 -8.14
N VAL A 142 -4.02 -11.50 -7.94
CA VAL A 142 -2.72 -12.07 -8.36
C VAL A 142 -2.50 -13.46 -7.75
N PHE A 143 -2.75 -13.62 -6.45
CA PHE A 143 -2.59 -14.91 -5.78
C PHE A 143 -3.66 -15.92 -6.20
N GLN A 144 -4.91 -15.49 -6.40
CA GLN A 144 -5.99 -16.36 -6.89
C GLN A 144 -5.69 -16.89 -8.28
N ASP A 145 -5.22 -16.06 -9.20
CA ASP A 145 -4.87 -16.47 -10.56
C ASP A 145 -3.70 -17.47 -10.59
N MET A 146 -2.81 -17.42 -9.59
CA MET A 146 -1.76 -18.41 -9.37
C MET A 146 -2.26 -19.70 -8.68
N GLY A 147 -3.57 -19.79 -8.37
CA GLY A 147 -4.18 -20.96 -7.74
C GLY A 147 -3.90 -21.08 -6.24
N PHE A 148 -3.68 -19.98 -5.55
CA PHE A 148 -3.70 -19.93 -4.08
C PHE A 148 -5.13 -19.75 -3.54
N THR A 149 -5.39 -20.32 -2.36
CA THR A 149 -6.59 -20.00 -1.59
C THR A 149 -6.36 -18.68 -0.85
N VAL A 150 -7.04 -17.61 -1.28
CA VAL A 150 -6.92 -16.29 -0.64
C VAL A 150 -7.94 -16.15 0.48
N ARG A 151 -7.46 -15.79 1.67
CA ARG A 151 -8.27 -15.45 2.85
C ARG A 151 -8.01 -14.00 3.26
N GLU A 152 -9.08 -13.31 3.64
CA GLU A 152 -8.99 -11.93 4.07
C GLU A 152 -8.82 -11.83 5.59
N TYR A 153 -8.07 -10.82 6.03
CA TYR A 153 -8.00 -10.42 7.42
C TYR A 153 -8.02 -8.88 7.53
N SER A 154 -8.30 -8.37 8.73
CA SER A 154 -8.22 -6.95 9.03
C SER A 154 -7.58 -6.77 10.39
N PHE A 155 -6.68 -5.79 10.50
CA PHE A 155 -6.19 -5.33 11.81
C PHE A 155 -7.19 -4.43 12.53
N TRP A 156 -8.17 -3.87 11.80
CA TRP A 156 -9.15 -2.97 12.38
C TRP A 156 -10.20 -3.73 13.19
N ASP A 157 -10.29 -3.43 14.47
CA ASP A 157 -11.38 -3.85 15.35
C ASP A 157 -12.45 -2.75 15.37
N SER A 158 -13.58 -3.01 14.73
CA SER A 158 -14.70 -2.05 14.63
C SER A 158 -15.46 -1.86 15.94
N LYS A 159 -15.31 -2.76 16.91
CA LYS A 159 -15.95 -2.66 18.22
C LYS A 159 -15.13 -1.80 19.19
N GLN A 160 -13.81 -2.00 19.17
CA GLN A 160 -12.88 -1.25 20.02
C GLN A 160 -12.34 0.01 19.34
N LEU A 161 -12.62 0.20 18.06
CA LEU A 161 -12.13 1.32 17.23
C LEU A 161 -10.60 1.46 17.27
N CYS A 162 -9.89 0.34 17.23
CA CYS A 162 -8.43 0.29 17.28
C CYS A 162 -7.85 -0.76 16.31
N MET A 163 -6.52 -0.77 16.18
CA MET A 163 -5.79 -1.77 15.40
C MET A 163 -5.38 -2.94 16.31
N ASP A 164 -5.72 -4.18 15.94
CA ASP A 164 -5.36 -5.41 16.68
C ASP A 164 -4.55 -6.38 15.81
N ALA A 165 -3.28 -6.56 16.15
CA ALA A 165 -2.40 -7.51 15.46
C ALA A 165 -2.60 -8.97 15.89
N ASN A 166 -3.34 -9.26 16.96
CA ASN A 166 -3.60 -10.63 17.42
C ASN A 166 -4.40 -11.45 16.40
N VAL A 167 -5.04 -10.79 15.45
CA VAL A 167 -5.72 -11.43 14.32
C VAL A 167 -4.78 -12.36 13.54
N LEU A 168 -3.50 -11.98 13.38
CA LEU A 168 -2.49 -12.79 12.71
C LEU A 168 -2.22 -14.12 13.44
N LEU A 169 -2.35 -14.13 14.77
CA LEU A 169 -2.04 -15.30 15.59
C LEU A 169 -3.13 -16.36 15.57
N LYS A 170 -4.40 -15.93 15.49
CA LYS A 170 -5.57 -16.80 15.71
C LYS A 170 -5.96 -17.65 14.49
N GLN A 171 -5.74 -17.15 13.28
CA GLN A 171 -6.36 -17.72 12.07
C GLN A 171 -5.41 -18.47 11.12
N ALA A 172 -4.10 -18.36 11.31
CA ALA A 172 -3.13 -18.90 10.37
C ALA A 172 -2.87 -20.39 10.54
N PRO A 173 -3.16 -21.25 9.54
CA PRO A 173 -2.61 -22.60 9.49
C PRO A 173 -1.10 -22.55 9.30
N HIS A 174 -0.43 -23.70 9.57
CA HIS A 174 0.98 -23.87 9.26
C HIS A 174 1.25 -23.64 7.76
N ASP A 175 2.47 -23.21 7.45
CA ASP A 175 2.96 -23.00 6.09
C ASP A 175 2.17 -21.98 5.24
N SER A 176 1.37 -21.10 5.87
CA SER A 176 0.66 -20.05 5.17
C SER A 176 1.58 -18.91 4.73
N ILE A 177 1.13 -18.16 3.73
CA ILE A 177 1.74 -16.89 3.31
C ILE A 177 0.92 -15.74 3.88
N PHE A 178 1.57 -14.76 4.50
CA PHE A 178 0.94 -13.53 4.95
C PHE A 178 1.43 -12.35 4.15
N VAL A 179 0.52 -11.67 3.46
CA VAL A 179 0.76 -10.36 2.86
C VAL A 179 0.43 -9.30 3.90
N ILE A 180 1.45 -8.67 4.46
CA ILE A 180 1.33 -7.73 5.58
C ILE A 180 1.67 -6.32 5.11
N GLY A 181 0.72 -5.41 5.23
CA GLY A 181 0.95 -3.98 5.06
C GLY A 181 0.56 -3.19 6.31
N ASN A 182 1.17 -2.04 6.51
CA ASN A 182 0.84 -1.07 7.56
C ASN A 182 0.87 -1.65 9.00
N ILE A 183 1.71 -2.65 9.26
CA ILE A 183 1.82 -3.24 10.61
C ILE A 183 2.33 -2.22 11.64
N CYS A 184 3.04 -1.18 11.21
CA CYS A 184 3.46 -0.05 12.05
C CYS A 184 2.26 0.69 12.68
N ASP A 185 1.08 0.65 12.05
CA ASP A 185 -0.12 1.30 12.58
C ASP A 185 -0.70 0.57 13.82
N CYS A 186 -0.24 -0.66 14.10
CA CYS A 186 -0.73 -1.45 15.23
C CYS A 186 -0.10 -1.07 16.58
N ASN A 187 0.92 -0.23 16.62
CA ASN A 187 1.61 0.25 17.83
C ASN A 187 1.93 -0.86 18.85
N LEU A 188 2.48 -1.99 18.38
CA LEU A 188 2.73 -3.16 19.22
C LEU A 188 3.81 -2.89 20.27
N THR A 189 3.56 -3.35 21.50
CA THR A 189 4.57 -3.40 22.56
C THR A 189 5.64 -4.44 22.25
N GLN A 190 6.79 -4.34 22.93
CA GLN A 190 7.88 -5.31 22.75
C GLN A 190 7.47 -6.75 23.06
N SER A 191 6.63 -6.97 24.08
CA SER A 191 6.11 -8.30 24.42
C SER A 191 5.16 -8.85 23.36
N GLN A 192 4.31 -8.00 22.78
CA GLN A 192 3.43 -8.38 21.66
C GLN A 192 4.23 -8.74 20.43
N TRP A 193 5.28 -7.99 20.11
CA TRP A 193 6.22 -8.33 19.04
C TRP A 193 6.85 -9.71 19.26
N ALA A 194 7.37 -9.99 20.47
CA ALA A 194 8.00 -11.28 20.79
C ALA A 194 7.00 -12.45 20.62
N THR A 195 5.77 -12.28 21.11
CA THR A 195 4.69 -13.29 20.97
C THR A 195 4.33 -13.54 19.50
N LEU A 196 4.20 -12.46 18.72
CA LEU A 196 3.93 -12.54 17.28
C LEU A 196 5.04 -13.32 16.55
N MET A 197 6.31 -12.95 16.81
CA MET A 197 7.47 -13.61 16.19
C MET A 197 7.54 -15.11 16.48
N ALA A 198 7.35 -15.49 17.76
CA ALA A 198 7.34 -16.88 18.16
C ALA A 198 6.25 -17.68 17.43
N SER A 199 5.04 -17.11 17.33
CA SER A 199 3.93 -17.74 16.64
C SER A 199 4.18 -17.90 15.13
N LEU A 200 4.72 -16.86 14.48
CA LEU A 200 5.05 -16.89 13.05
C LEU A 200 6.11 -17.96 12.74
N LYS A 201 7.15 -18.08 13.59
CA LYS A 201 8.18 -19.12 13.46
C LYS A 201 7.61 -20.52 13.65
N ASN A 202 6.87 -20.75 14.74
CA ASN A 202 6.28 -22.07 15.04
C ASN A 202 5.35 -22.56 13.93
N LYS A 203 4.62 -21.67 13.30
CA LYS A 203 3.72 -21.99 12.18
C LYS A 203 4.41 -21.98 10.82
N ARG A 204 5.71 -21.70 10.72
CA ARG A 204 6.50 -21.60 9.48
C ARG A 204 5.86 -20.66 8.45
N ILE A 205 5.31 -19.55 8.93
CA ILE A 205 4.64 -18.55 8.09
C ILE A 205 5.67 -17.84 7.20
N PHE A 206 5.39 -17.75 5.91
CA PHE A 206 6.15 -16.91 5.00
C PHE A 206 5.56 -15.49 4.98
N LEU A 207 6.42 -14.50 5.14
CA LEU A 207 6.04 -13.09 5.19
C LEU A 207 6.28 -12.42 3.84
N PHE A 208 5.28 -11.72 3.36
CA PHE A 208 5.37 -10.88 2.19
C PHE A 208 4.89 -9.46 2.57
N PHE A 209 5.81 -8.55 2.80
CA PHE A 209 5.48 -7.19 3.22
C PHE A 209 5.07 -6.31 2.04
N ASP A 210 3.98 -5.54 2.23
CA ASP A 210 3.54 -4.48 1.33
C ASP A 210 4.03 -3.13 1.87
N ILE A 211 5.11 -2.62 1.30
CA ILE A 211 5.71 -1.32 1.64
C ILE A 211 5.34 -0.31 0.55
N SER A 212 4.06 -0.07 0.40
CA SER A 212 3.54 0.82 -0.65
C SER A 212 3.44 2.29 -0.25
N SER A 213 3.76 2.64 1.00
CA SER A 213 3.54 4.00 1.54
C SER A 213 4.62 4.45 2.51
N GLN A 214 5.88 4.04 2.32
CA GLN A 214 7.01 4.50 3.15
C GLN A 214 7.11 6.02 3.14
N GLY A 215 7.17 6.64 4.31
CA GLY A 215 7.19 8.08 4.50
C GLY A 215 5.81 8.75 4.46
N LEU A 216 4.74 8.02 4.11
CA LEU A 216 3.38 8.55 4.05
C LEU A 216 2.54 8.21 5.30
N SER A 217 3.03 7.35 6.19
CA SER A 217 2.35 7.03 7.45
C SER A 217 2.70 8.05 8.54
N THR A 218 3.97 8.25 8.83
CA THR A 218 4.42 9.14 9.91
C THR A 218 5.18 10.38 9.45
N GLY A 219 5.51 10.49 8.16
CA GLY A 219 6.41 11.52 7.62
C GLY A 219 7.90 11.20 7.85
N ASP A 220 8.21 10.09 8.50
CA ASP A 220 9.55 9.59 8.78
C ASP A 220 9.76 8.25 8.10
N LEU A 221 10.70 8.20 7.16
CA LEU A 221 10.99 7.03 6.34
C LEU A 221 11.50 5.84 7.16
N GLU A 222 12.34 6.12 8.16
CA GLU A 222 12.96 5.09 9.00
C GLU A 222 11.94 4.53 10.01
N LYS A 223 11.09 5.38 10.55
CA LYS A 223 10.02 4.98 11.46
C LYS A 223 9.00 4.09 10.77
N ASP A 224 8.64 4.40 9.52
CA ASP A 224 7.66 3.63 8.76
C ASP A 224 8.13 2.21 8.42
N THR A 225 9.43 1.96 8.34
CA THR A 225 10.02 0.66 7.98
C THR A 225 10.88 0.02 9.07
N GLY A 226 11.02 0.66 10.23
CA GLY A 226 11.87 0.18 11.33
C GLY A 226 11.51 -1.23 11.81
N PHE A 227 10.26 -1.65 11.68
CA PHE A 227 9.84 -3.00 12.02
C PHE A 227 10.55 -4.07 11.17
N LEU A 228 10.94 -3.80 9.93
CA LEU A 228 11.68 -4.73 9.08
C LEU A 228 13.04 -5.10 9.69
N GLN A 229 13.70 -4.13 10.33
CA GLN A 229 14.98 -4.38 11.02
C GLN A 229 14.79 -5.38 12.16
N TYR A 230 13.67 -5.33 12.85
CA TYR A 230 13.34 -6.28 13.91
C TYR A 230 13.15 -7.69 13.32
N PHE A 231 12.41 -7.84 12.21
CA PHE A 231 12.28 -9.14 11.54
C PHE A 231 13.63 -9.69 11.07
N VAL A 232 14.48 -8.82 10.53
CA VAL A 232 15.85 -9.18 10.13
C VAL A 232 16.66 -9.67 11.33
N SER A 233 16.65 -8.95 12.46
CA SER A 233 17.40 -9.32 13.68
C SER A 233 16.93 -10.64 14.27
N GLN A 234 15.67 -11.01 14.05
CA GLN A 234 15.10 -12.28 14.47
C GLN A 234 15.37 -13.43 13.46
N GLY A 235 16.11 -13.18 12.39
CA GLY A 235 16.51 -14.20 11.40
C GLY A 235 15.39 -14.64 10.47
N PHE A 236 14.41 -13.78 10.19
CA PHE A 236 13.38 -14.07 9.21
C PHE A 236 13.89 -13.86 7.78
N GLU A 237 13.47 -14.75 6.89
CA GLU A 237 13.53 -14.59 5.45
C GLU A 237 12.15 -14.13 4.95
N PHE A 238 12.11 -13.15 4.05
CA PHE A 238 10.85 -12.60 3.59
C PHE A 238 10.98 -11.86 2.25
N PHE A 239 9.85 -11.59 1.64
CA PHE A 239 9.72 -10.68 0.51
C PHE A 239 9.13 -9.34 0.95
N CYS A 240 9.57 -8.26 0.27
CA CYS A 240 8.90 -6.96 0.35
C CYS A 240 8.54 -6.49 -1.06
N SER A 241 7.28 -6.10 -1.26
CA SER A 241 6.89 -5.27 -2.39
C SER A 241 7.00 -3.80 -1.97
N GLN A 242 7.91 -3.05 -2.58
CA GLN A 242 8.03 -1.61 -2.34
C GLN A 242 7.51 -0.85 -3.55
N SER A 243 6.48 -0.03 -3.35
CA SER A 243 6.01 0.92 -4.36
C SER A 243 6.64 2.27 -4.13
N LEU A 244 7.41 2.75 -5.10
CA LEU A 244 7.99 4.08 -5.06
C LEU A 244 7.12 5.12 -5.78
N SER A 245 6.19 4.69 -6.63
CA SER A 245 5.25 5.59 -7.32
C SER A 245 4.44 6.44 -6.35
N LYS A 246 3.95 5.85 -5.24
CA LYS A 246 3.09 6.54 -4.26
C LYS A 246 3.89 7.54 -3.43
N THR A 247 5.09 7.14 -3.00
CA THR A 247 5.98 7.94 -2.14
C THR A 247 6.53 9.18 -2.86
N PHE A 248 6.64 9.12 -4.19
CA PHE A 248 7.05 10.25 -5.02
C PHE A 248 5.88 10.98 -5.69
N GLY A 249 4.67 10.41 -5.66
CA GLY A 249 3.49 10.96 -6.31
C GLY A 249 3.50 10.81 -7.85
N ILE A 250 4.19 9.78 -8.38
CA ILE A 250 4.25 9.46 -9.82
C ILE A 250 3.42 8.21 -10.11
N TYR A 251 2.13 8.29 -9.82
CA TYR A 251 1.21 7.14 -9.91
C TYR A 251 1.07 6.56 -11.32
N ASP A 252 1.36 7.35 -12.35
CA ASP A 252 1.32 7.02 -13.78
C ASP A 252 2.52 6.18 -14.25
N GLU A 253 3.62 6.14 -13.49
CA GLU A 253 4.86 5.47 -13.93
C GLU A 253 4.96 3.99 -13.51
N GLY A 254 4.26 3.56 -12.47
CA GLY A 254 4.28 2.16 -12.04
C GLY A 254 5.67 1.66 -11.62
N VAL A 255 6.38 2.41 -10.75
CA VAL A 255 7.72 2.06 -10.30
C VAL A 255 7.68 1.27 -9.00
N GLY A 256 8.28 0.08 -9.01
CA GLY A 256 8.33 -0.80 -7.84
C GLY A 256 9.57 -1.71 -7.84
N ILE A 257 9.74 -2.39 -6.73
CA ILE A 257 10.82 -3.38 -6.54
C ILE A 257 10.30 -4.53 -5.70
N LEU A 258 10.61 -5.76 -6.10
CA LEU A 258 10.50 -6.93 -5.23
C LEU A 258 11.83 -7.08 -4.50
N VAL A 259 11.80 -6.91 -3.19
CA VAL A 259 12.96 -7.06 -2.30
C VAL A 259 12.92 -8.44 -1.67
N VAL A 260 14.09 -9.06 -1.57
CA VAL A 260 14.33 -10.37 -0.97
C VAL A 260 15.29 -10.20 0.19
N VAL A 261 14.90 -10.68 1.37
CA VAL A 261 15.81 -10.87 2.50
C VAL A 261 16.01 -12.37 2.71
N ALA A 262 17.26 -12.81 2.63
CA ALA A 262 17.65 -14.22 2.79
C ALA A 262 18.53 -14.41 4.02
N LEU A 263 18.71 -15.68 4.42
CA LEU A 263 19.54 -16.05 5.55
C LEU A 263 21.03 -15.76 5.32
N ASN A 264 21.49 -15.93 4.08
CA ASN A 264 22.88 -15.65 3.65
C ASN A 264 22.92 -15.23 2.19
N ASN A 265 24.11 -14.80 1.73
CA ASN A 265 24.33 -14.32 0.36
C ASN A 265 24.14 -15.43 -0.70
N GLU A 266 24.57 -16.65 -0.43
CA GLU A 266 24.44 -17.77 -1.37
C GLU A 266 22.97 -18.05 -1.70
N LEU A 267 22.11 -18.17 -0.68
CA LEU A 267 20.67 -18.35 -0.85
C LEU A 267 20.05 -17.15 -1.58
N LEU A 268 20.47 -15.91 -1.23
CA LEU A 268 20.01 -14.71 -1.92
C LEU A 268 20.28 -14.79 -3.42
N LEU A 269 21.49 -15.14 -3.82
CA LEU A 269 21.84 -15.25 -5.24
C LEU A 269 21.02 -16.34 -5.96
N CYS A 270 20.76 -17.47 -5.32
CA CYS A 270 19.87 -18.50 -5.84
C CYS A 270 18.46 -17.96 -6.07
N VAL A 271 17.87 -17.28 -5.08
CA VAL A 271 16.52 -16.68 -5.19
C VAL A 271 16.48 -15.65 -6.29
N LEU A 272 17.42 -14.70 -6.31
CA LEU A 272 17.47 -13.65 -7.33
C LEU A 272 17.62 -14.20 -8.74
N SER A 273 18.42 -15.26 -8.94
CA SER A 273 18.59 -15.92 -10.24
C SER A 273 17.26 -16.50 -10.77
N GLN A 274 16.45 -17.11 -9.90
CA GLN A 274 15.15 -17.63 -10.27
C GLN A 274 14.12 -16.51 -10.52
N LEU A 275 14.15 -15.45 -9.72
CA LEU A 275 13.32 -14.27 -9.96
C LEU A 275 13.66 -13.59 -11.31
N MET A 276 14.94 -13.48 -11.67
CA MET A 276 15.35 -12.95 -12.99
C MET A 276 14.82 -13.81 -14.13
N LYS A 277 14.88 -15.16 -14.02
CA LYS A 277 14.30 -16.06 -15.00
C LYS A 277 12.79 -15.83 -15.17
N LEU A 278 12.06 -15.66 -14.07
CA LEU A 278 10.63 -15.35 -14.11
C LEU A 278 10.36 -13.97 -14.71
N THR A 279 11.13 -12.96 -14.36
CA THR A 279 11.05 -11.60 -14.92
C THR A 279 11.21 -11.62 -16.44
N GLN A 280 12.19 -12.38 -16.95
CA GLN A 280 12.40 -12.52 -18.38
C GLN A 280 11.18 -13.10 -19.11
N ALA A 281 10.48 -14.04 -18.46
CA ALA A 281 9.27 -14.64 -19.01
C ALA A 281 8.03 -13.72 -18.92
N LEU A 282 7.96 -12.85 -17.88
CA LEU A 282 6.79 -12.00 -17.63
C LEU A 282 6.79 -10.71 -18.46
N TRP A 283 7.89 -9.96 -18.44
CA TRP A 283 7.95 -8.63 -19.10
C TRP A 283 9.33 -8.26 -19.64
N LEU A 284 10.32 -9.14 -19.58
CA LEU A 284 11.72 -8.94 -19.97
C LEU A 284 12.44 -7.91 -19.08
N ASN A 285 12.03 -6.64 -19.12
CA ASN A 285 12.50 -5.59 -18.23
C ASN A 285 11.40 -4.53 -17.97
N PRO A 286 11.43 -3.86 -16.81
CA PRO A 286 10.44 -2.86 -16.43
C PRO A 286 10.70 -1.52 -17.13
N PRO A 287 9.69 -0.61 -17.15
CA PRO A 287 9.87 0.77 -17.60
C PRO A 287 10.92 1.52 -16.79
N ILE A 288 11.72 2.38 -17.44
CA ILE A 288 12.89 3.00 -16.82
C ILE A 288 12.70 4.46 -16.39
N THR A 289 11.78 5.20 -17.02
CA THR A 289 11.68 6.67 -16.81
C THR A 289 11.44 7.04 -15.37
N GLY A 290 10.44 6.45 -14.73
CA GLY A 290 10.16 6.69 -13.32
C GLY A 290 11.30 6.26 -12.40
N ALA A 291 11.97 5.15 -12.69
CA ALA A 291 13.13 4.69 -11.93
C ALA A 291 14.32 5.65 -12.05
N ARG A 292 14.55 6.25 -13.23
CA ARG A 292 15.56 7.31 -13.42
C ARG A 292 15.25 8.54 -12.58
N ILE A 293 14.01 9.02 -12.59
CA ILE A 293 13.58 10.16 -11.78
C ILE A 293 13.86 9.89 -10.30
N ILE A 294 13.39 8.76 -9.79
CA ILE A 294 13.54 8.37 -8.37
C ILE A 294 15.02 8.24 -7.99
N THR A 295 15.81 7.55 -8.82
CA THR A 295 17.24 7.36 -8.55
C THR A 295 17.98 8.70 -8.51
N SER A 296 17.70 9.60 -9.44
CA SER A 296 18.31 10.92 -9.46
C SER A 296 18.01 11.73 -8.20
N ILE A 297 16.79 11.61 -7.67
CA ILE A 297 16.40 12.25 -6.41
C ILE A 297 17.09 11.58 -5.22
N LEU A 298 17.07 10.25 -5.13
CA LEU A 298 17.63 9.51 -3.99
C LEU A 298 19.17 9.59 -3.92
N CYS A 299 19.85 9.72 -5.06
CA CYS A 299 21.31 9.82 -5.13
C CYS A 299 21.84 11.26 -4.98
N ASN A 300 20.97 12.27 -4.97
CA ASN A 300 21.34 13.66 -4.76
C ASN A 300 20.87 14.12 -3.37
N PRO A 301 21.79 14.41 -2.42
CA PRO A 301 21.39 14.76 -1.05
C PRO A 301 20.44 15.97 -0.96
N ALA A 302 20.62 17.00 -1.79
CA ALA A 302 19.77 18.18 -1.78
C ALA A 302 18.34 17.88 -2.27
N LEU A 303 18.22 17.13 -3.36
CA LEU A 303 16.92 16.70 -3.90
C LEU A 303 16.21 15.69 -2.96
N GLN A 304 16.99 14.81 -2.34
CA GLN A 304 16.47 13.87 -1.35
C GLN A 304 15.89 14.60 -0.14
N GLU A 305 16.58 15.63 0.34
CA GLU A 305 16.07 16.44 1.46
C GLU A 305 14.81 17.22 1.07
N GLU A 306 14.78 17.87 -0.11
CA GLU A 306 13.57 18.56 -0.60
C GLU A 306 12.38 17.58 -0.73
N TRP A 307 12.63 16.35 -1.22
CA TRP A 307 11.62 15.31 -1.28
C TRP A 307 11.13 14.90 0.11
N LYS A 308 12.03 14.67 1.08
CA LYS A 308 11.65 14.35 2.47
C LYS A 308 10.79 15.43 3.09
N GLN A 309 11.13 16.71 2.87
CA GLN A 309 10.34 17.82 3.37
C GLN A 309 8.94 17.87 2.72
N SER A 310 8.82 17.55 1.44
CA SER A 310 7.52 17.49 0.77
C SER A 310 6.63 16.36 1.31
N LEU A 311 7.22 15.19 1.67
CA LEU A 311 6.50 14.10 2.34
C LEU A 311 6.04 14.50 3.74
N LYS A 312 6.92 15.09 4.53
CA LYS A 312 6.62 15.56 5.88
C LYS A 312 5.46 16.57 5.85
N GLY A 313 5.54 17.56 4.97
CA GLY A 313 4.46 18.55 4.80
C GLY A 313 3.12 17.92 4.40
N LEU A 314 3.13 16.88 3.55
CA LEU A 314 1.91 16.15 3.21
C LEU A 314 1.31 15.44 4.43
N VAL A 315 2.13 14.74 5.23
CA VAL A 315 1.66 14.01 6.42
C VAL A 315 1.16 14.98 7.49
N GLU A 316 1.86 16.09 7.73
CA GLU A 316 1.42 17.15 8.65
C GLU A 316 0.05 17.72 8.23
N ASN A 317 -0.17 17.96 6.94
CA ASN A 317 -1.46 18.41 6.43
C ASN A 317 -2.56 17.35 6.63
N ILE A 318 -2.25 16.06 6.43
CA ILE A 318 -3.20 14.97 6.69
C ILE A 318 -3.62 14.95 8.17
N MET A 319 -2.66 15.06 9.09
CA MET A 319 -2.96 15.10 10.53
C MET A 319 -3.79 16.33 10.91
N LEU A 320 -3.49 17.48 10.33
CA LEU A 320 -4.28 18.71 10.52
C LEU A 320 -5.74 18.55 10.05
N ILE A 321 -5.95 17.89 8.91
CA ILE A 321 -7.30 17.57 8.42
C ILE A 321 -8.03 16.64 9.39
N LYS A 322 -7.38 15.61 9.88
CA LYS A 322 -7.95 14.67 10.86
C LYS A 322 -8.35 15.36 12.16
N GLU A 323 -7.48 16.21 12.71
CA GLU A 323 -7.79 17.01 13.90
C GLU A 323 -8.98 17.95 13.67
N LYS A 324 -9.05 18.62 12.52
CA LYS A 324 -10.18 19.46 12.16
C LYS A 324 -11.50 18.70 12.05
N VAL A 325 -11.47 17.49 11.47
CA VAL A 325 -12.66 16.62 11.38
C VAL A 325 -13.10 16.21 12.78
N LYS A 326 -12.20 15.73 13.62
CA LYS A 326 -12.48 15.36 15.01
C LYS A 326 -13.09 16.51 15.80
N GLU A 327 -12.48 17.68 15.74
CA GLU A 327 -12.95 18.87 16.46
C GLU A 327 -14.32 19.33 15.97
N LYS A 328 -14.58 19.34 14.65
CA LYS A 328 -15.90 19.69 14.11
C LYS A 328 -17.00 18.70 14.54
N LEU A 329 -16.70 17.40 14.56
CA LEU A 329 -17.65 16.40 15.08
C LEU A 329 -17.92 16.59 16.57
N ARG A 330 -16.90 16.93 17.36
CA ARG A 330 -17.04 17.28 18.80
C ARG A 330 -17.93 18.52 18.99
N LEU A 331 -17.70 19.58 18.21
CA LEU A 331 -18.49 20.81 18.29
C LEU A 331 -19.95 20.63 17.88
N LEU A 332 -20.22 19.71 16.97
CA LEU A 332 -21.58 19.32 16.57
C LEU A 332 -22.28 18.43 17.63
N GLY A 333 -21.58 18.03 18.70
CA GLY A 333 -22.11 17.09 19.68
C GLY A 333 -22.33 15.69 19.14
N THR A 334 -21.60 15.30 18.09
CA THR A 334 -21.71 13.96 17.50
C THR A 334 -21.27 12.91 18.53
N PRO A 335 -22.07 11.87 18.80
CA PRO A 335 -21.74 10.87 19.79
C PRO A 335 -20.41 10.13 19.49
N GLY A 336 -19.61 9.87 20.55
CA GLY A 336 -18.31 9.24 20.47
C GLY A 336 -17.16 10.22 20.71
N SER A 337 -15.96 9.70 21.02
CA SER A 337 -14.77 10.54 21.23
C SER A 337 -14.12 11.00 19.92
N TRP A 338 -14.23 10.17 18.89
CA TRP A 338 -13.58 10.35 17.57
C TRP A 338 -12.05 10.39 17.61
N ASP A 339 -11.42 10.06 18.77
CA ASP A 339 -9.96 10.04 18.92
C ASP A 339 -9.29 9.05 17.99
N HIS A 340 -9.96 7.92 17.74
CA HIS A 340 -9.46 6.91 16.82
C HIS A 340 -9.11 7.42 15.40
N ILE A 341 -9.67 8.57 14.98
CA ILE A 341 -9.33 9.19 13.69
C ILE A 341 -7.89 9.69 13.68
N THR A 342 -7.46 10.29 14.78
CA THR A 342 -6.11 10.86 14.96
C THR A 342 -5.09 9.83 15.43
N ASP A 343 -5.54 8.73 16.04
CA ASP A 343 -4.68 7.63 16.48
C ASP A 343 -4.19 6.73 15.32
N GLN A 344 -4.84 6.81 14.17
CA GLN A 344 -4.45 6.10 12.96
C GLN A 344 -3.49 6.92 12.11
N ASN A 345 -2.40 6.31 11.64
CA ASN A 345 -1.42 6.94 10.75
C ASN A 345 -1.88 6.93 9.29
N GLY A 346 -1.20 7.75 8.46
CA GLY A 346 -1.38 7.79 7.02
C GLY A 346 -2.66 8.46 6.53
N SER A 347 -2.81 8.50 5.20
CA SER A 347 -3.92 9.20 4.53
C SER A 347 -5.25 8.46 4.62
N HIS A 348 -5.24 7.14 4.73
CA HIS A 348 -6.43 6.30 4.75
C HIS A 348 -6.71 5.77 6.15
N SER A 349 -7.81 6.20 6.75
CA SER A 349 -8.20 5.80 8.11
C SER A 349 -9.67 5.44 8.18
N TYR A 350 -10.02 4.64 9.18
CA TYR A 350 -11.41 4.22 9.44
C TYR A 350 -12.14 5.31 10.23
N LEU A 351 -13.36 5.65 9.77
CA LEU A 351 -14.26 6.55 10.50
C LEU A 351 -15.00 5.85 11.64
N GLY A 352 -15.01 4.52 11.66
CA GLY A 352 -15.74 3.76 12.67
C GLY A 352 -17.26 3.74 12.50
N LEU A 353 -17.77 4.12 11.32
CA LEU A 353 -19.20 4.10 11.01
C LEU A 353 -19.69 2.68 10.70
N ASN A 354 -20.90 2.36 11.12
CA ASN A 354 -21.57 1.12 10.75
C ASN A 354 -22.14 1.16 9.32
N ILE A 355 -22.61 0.01 8.82
CA ILE A 355 -23.10 -0.12 7.43
C ILE A 355 -24.28 0.79 7.16
N GLN A 356 -25.21 0.96 8.11
CA GLN A 356 -26.41 1.80 7.95
C GLN A 356 -26.02 3.28 7.83
N GLN A 357 -25.06 3.74 8.64
CA GLN A 357 -24.51 5.10 8.58
C GLN A 357 -23.81 5.36 7.25
N VAL A 358 -23.02 4.41 6.76
CA VAL A 358 -22.38 4.51 5.44
C VAL A 358 -23.45 4.56 4.33
N GLU A 359 -24.47 3.71 4.38
CA GLU A 359 -25.56 3.75 3.39
C GLU A 359 -26.35 5.07 3.41
N TYR A 360 -26.56 5.66 4.60
CA TYR A 360 -27.17 6.98 4.73
C TYR A 360 -26.32 8.05 4.01
N LEU A 361 -25.00 8.07 4.26
CA LEU A 361 -24.08 9.01 3.61
C LEU A 361 -24.11 8.87 2.08
N VAL A 362 -24.08 7.64 1.58
CA VAL A 362 -24.08 7.38 0.13
C VAL A 362 -25.41 7.77 -0.50
N ARG A 363 -26.54 7.32 0.06
CA ARG A 363 -27.86 7.47 -0.57
C ARG A 363 -28.53 8.83 -0.34
N LYS A 364 -28.29 9.46 0.83
CA LYS A 364 -28.96 10.70 1.21
C LYS A 364 -28.07 11.93 1.09
N LYS A 365 -26.76 11.74 1.25
CA LYS A 365 -25.78 12.85 1.26
C LYS A 365 -24.86 12.84 0.05
N HIS A 366 -24.96 11.83 -0.84
CA HIS A 366 -24.08 11.71 -2.02
C HIS A 366 -22.59 11.73 -1.66
N ILE A 367 -22.24 11.22 -0.44
CA ILE A 367 -20.88 11.06 0.04
C ILE A 367 -20.49 9.59 -0.10
N TYR A 368 -19.60 9.30 -1.03
CA TYR A 368 -19.26 7.94 -1.45
C TYR A 368 -18.03 7.45 -0.69
N LEU A 369 -18.21 6.40 0.12
CA LEU A 369 -17.16 5.74 0.89
C LEU A 369 -17.42 4.22 0.98
N PRO A 370 -16.37 3.39 1.23
CA PRO A 370 -16.52 1.95 1.35
C PRO A 370 -17.36 1.56 2.57
N LYS A 371 -17.98 0.37 2.52
CA LYS A 371 -18.83 -0.16 3.59
C LYS A 371 -18.12 -0.30 4.95
N ASN A 372 -16.81 -0.49 4.94
CA ASN A 372 -15.98 -0.53 6.15
C ASN A 372 -15.63 0.87 6.69
N SER A 373 -16.17 1.91 6.11
CA SER A 373 -15.91 3.32 6.45
C SER A 373 -14.45 3.79 6.40
N ARG A 374 -13.56 3.08 5.68
CA ARG A 374 -12.17 3.49 5.49
C ARG A 374 -12.08 4.53 4.38
N ILE A 375 -11.70 5.76 4.71
CA ILE A 375 -11.66 6.88 3.77
C ILE A 375 -10.23 7.42 3.57
N ASN A 376 -10.04 8.15 2.48
CA ASN A 376 -8.85 8.93 2.22
C ASN A 376 -9.06 10.38 2.72
N PHE A 377 -8.39 10.75 3.80
CA PHE A 377 -8.54 12.08 4.41
C PHE A 377 -8.03 13.21 3.52
N THR A 378 -7.15 12.93 2.55
CA THR A 378 -6.72 13.96 1.59
C THR A 378 -7.83 14.41 0.63
N CYS A 379 -8.96 13.68 0.57
CA CYS A 379 -10.15 14.09 -0.16
C CYS A 379 -10.97 15.17 0.57
N ILE A 380 -10.64 15.44 1.84
CA ILE A 380 -11.29 16.46 2.67
C ILE A 380 -10.49 17.75 2.58
N ASN A 381 -11.17 18.86 2.30
CA ASN A 381 -10.57 20.19 2.17
C ASN A 381 -11.48 21.26 2.77
N ALA A 382 -11.05 22.52 2.76
CA ALA A 382 -11.79 23.63 3.35
C ALA A 382 -13.19 23.83 2.75
N HIS A 383 -13.44 23.42 1.50
CA HIS A 383 -14.73 23.60 0.84
C HIS A 383 -15.76 22.53 1.16
N ASN A 384 -15.31 21.32 1.56
CA ASN A 384 -16.21 20.20 1.77
C ASN A 384 -16.27 19.67 3.22
N ILE A 385 -15.34 20.08 4.09
CA ILE A 385 -15.23 19.57 5.47
C ILE A 385 -16.50 19.79 6.28
N ASP A 386 -17.13 20.96 6.16
CA ASP A 386 -18.37 21.29 6.90
C ASP A 386 -19.52 20.38 6.47
N TYR A 387 -19.69 20.23 5.17
CA TYR A 387 -20.73 19.34 4.62
C TYR A 387 -20.51 17.87 5.03
N ILE A 388 -19.25 17.39 4.99
CA ILE A 388 -18.91 16.03 5.40
C ILE A 388 -19.20 15.81 6.88
N THR A 389 -18.73 16.69 7.76
CA THR A 389 -18.89 16.51 9.21
C THR A 389 -20.34 16.66 9.67
N GLN A 390 -21.11 17.60 9.10
CA GLN A 390 -22.55 17.69 9.33
C GLN A 390 -23.29 16.43 8.87
N SER A 391 -22.93 15.92 7.69
CA SER A 391 -23.55 14.69 7.17
C SER A 391 -23.23 13.46 8.01
N ILE A 392 -22.00 13.36 8.54
CA ILE A 392 -21.61 12.28 9.48
C ILE A 392 -22.44 12.41 10.77
N ASN A 393 -22.56 13.61 11.34
CA ASN A 393 -23.37 13.84 12.53
C ASN A 393 -24.84 13.41 12.31
N GLU A 394 -25.44 13.81 11.21
CA GLU A 394 -26.82 13.39 10.88
C GLU A 394 -26.94 11.87 10.70
N ALA A 395 -25.96 11.23 10.03
CA ALA A 395 -25.95 9.77 9.87
C ALA A 395 -25.90 9.04 11.23
N VAL A 396 -25.06 9.53 12.15
CA VAL A 396 -24.91 8.93 13.50
C VAL A 396 -26.18 9.14 14.33
N LEU A 397 -26.78 10.32 14.26
CA LEU A 397 -28.00 10.63 15.04
C LEU A 397 -29.24 9.91 14.49
N SER A 398 -29.40 9.83 13.17
CA SER A 398 -30.57 9.22 12.53
C SER A 398 -30.65 7.69 12.64
N THR A 399 -29.52 7.04 12.96
CA THR A 399 -29.46 5.57 13.12
C THR A 399 -29.39 5.13 14.61
N LYS A 400 -29.42 6.07 15.56
CA LYS A 400 -29.56 5.77 16.99
C LYS A 400 -30.94 5.20 17.26
N GLY A 401 -31.00 3.90 17.60
CA GLY A 401 -32.25 3.23 17.98
C GLY A 401 -32.68 2.11 17.03
N LEU A 402 -31.81 1.72 16.10
CA LEU A 402 -32.00 0.58 15.19
C LEU A 402 -31.09 -0.62 15.52
N ASP A 403 -30.33 -0.56 16.63
CA ASP A 403 -29.50 -1.67 17.16
C ASP A 403 -30.27 -2.49 18.21
#